data_13c882b16d064a884bb637b6d09a7da2
#
_entry.id   13c882b16d064a884bb637b6d09a7da2
#
_cell.length_a   1.000
_cell.length_b   1.000
_cell.length_c   1.000
_cell.angle_alpha   90.00
_cell.angle_beta   90.00
_cell.angle_gamma   90.00
#
_symmetry.space_group_name_H-M   'P 1'
#
loop_
_entity.id
_entity.type
_entity.pdbx_description
1 polymer ?
#
loop_
_entity_poly.entity_id
_entity_poly.type
_entity_poly.pdbx_seq_one_letter_code
_entity_poly.pdbx_strand_id
1 'polypeptide(L)'
;CYERCDPDHRTQGYALEYLFSCIARDYGTDAFEGYFVFDADNLLNRDYVSRMKEAFDAGERIVTSCRASKNFGDNWISASYALHWLRTVRMEHRARSVFGLATRIQGTGFLFASELVKNGWHYTSLTEDRAFTADAVAAGYPISYCDAAVFYDEQPVSLRIALRQRIRWAKGHLQAFAETGWPLWKHVFTSHDAPTAFMSYDMFLLVCPRALWSIFTYAARLLCALALWLF
;
A
#
# COMPACT_ATOMS: atom_id res chain seq x y z
N CYS A 1 0.20 -25.56 1.93
CA CYS A 1 1.32 -24.81 1.37
C CYS A 1 1.34 -25.01 -0.14
N TYR A 2 1.52 -23.92 -0.92
CA TYR A 2 1.61 -23.97 -2.37
C TYR A 2 3.00 -23.57 -2.80
N GLU A 3 3.63 -24.37 -3.64
CA GLU A 3 4.92 -24.07 -4.23
C GLU A 3 4.70 -23.51 -5.65
N ARG A 4 5.41 -22.43 -5.97
CA ARG A 4 5.38 -21.78 -7.28
C ARG A 4 6.75 -21.82 -7.92
N CYS A 5 6.86 -22.46 -9.07
CA CYS A 5 8.08 -22.55 -9.85
C CYS A 5 7.93 -21.78 -11.17
N ASP A 6 8.07 -20.46 -11.13
CA ASP A 6 8.02 -19.60 -12.31
C ASP A 6 9.20 -18.62 -12.27
N PRO A 7 10.23 -18.82 -13.11
CA PRO A 7 11.43 -17.99 -13.12
C PRO A 7 11.22 -16.61 -13.76
N ASP A 8 10.17 -16.42 -14.55
CA ASP A 8 9.97 -15.21 -15.36
C ASP A 8 9.17 -14.15 -14.62
N HIS A 9 8.25 -14.54 -13.74
CA HIS A 9 7.37 -13.66 -12.99
C HIS A 9 7.70 -13.65 -11.49
N ARG A 10 8.67 -12.83 -11.07
CA ARG A 10 9.26 -12.89 -9.72
C ARG A 10 8.69 -11.85 -8.74
N THR A 11 7.64 -11.10 -9.09
CA THR A 11 7.04 -10.14 -8.16
C THR A 11 6.11 -10.81 -7.15
N GLN A 12 5.89 -10.15 -6.01
CA GLN A 12 4.95 -10.59 -4.99
C GLN A 12 3.52 -10.67 -5.57
N GLY A 13 3.15 -9.75 -6.47
CA GLY A 13 1.86 -9.75 -7.13
C GLY A 13 1.57 -11.05 -7.88
N TYR A 14 2.51 -11.56 -8.66
CA TYR A 14 2.35 -12.87 -9.32
C TYR A 14 2.29 -14.06 -8.35
N ALA A 15 2.98 -13.95 -7.21
CA ALA A 15 2.89 -14.98 -6.18
C ALA A 15 1.49 -15.00 -5.53
N LEU A 16 0.91 -13.83 -5.28
CA LEU A 16 -0.46 -13.69 -4.77
C LEU A 16 -1.50 -14.15 -5.80
N GLU A 17 -1.35 -13.78 -7.08
CA GLU A 17 -2.21 -14.26 -8.17
C GLU A 17 -2.26 -15.80 -8.23
N TYR A 18 -1.10 -16.43 -8.22
CA TYR A 18 -1.00 -17.90 -8.18
C TYR A 18 -1.62 -18.48 -6.91
N LEU A 19 -1.33 -17.89 -5.74
CA LEU A 19 -1.86 -18.36 -4.46
C LEU A 19 -3.39 -18.30 -4.44
N PHE A 20 -3.99 -17.18 -4.85
CA PHE A 20 -5.45 -17.03 -4.87
C PHE A 20 -6.11 -17.94 -5.90
N SER A 21 -5.46 -18.20 -7.04
CA SER A 21 -5.96 -19.22 -8.00
C SER A 21 -5.99 -20.63 -7.40
N CYS A 22 -4.95 -20.98 -6.64
CA CYS A 22 -4.90 -22.27 -5.93
C CYS A 22 -5.97 -22.36 -4.83
N ILE A 23 -6.16 -21.29 -4.03
CA ILE A 23 -7.18 -21.23 -2.98
C ILE A 23 -8.58 -21.38 -3.59
N ALA A 24 -8.87 -20.63 -4.67
CA ALA A 24 -10.16 -20.70 -5.35
C ALA A 24 -10.44 -22.11 -5.90
N ARG A 25 -9.43 -22.77 -6.46
CA ARG A 25 -9.53 -24.15 -6.98
C ARG A 25 -9.79 -25.17 -5.89
N ASP A 26 -9.06 -25.09 -4.76
CA ASP A 26 -9.04 -26.15 -3.74
C ASP A 26 -10.11 -25.97 -2.66
N TYR A 27 -10.52 -24.74 -2.37
CA TYR A 27 -11.47 -24.40 -1.30
C TYR A 27 -12.70 -23.64 -1.79
N GLY A 28 -12.66 -23.06 -2.98
CA GLY A 28 -13.67 -22.14 -3.47
C GLY A 28 -13.44 -20.69 -3.04
N THR A 29 -14.13 -19.76 -3.69
CA THR A 29 -13.96 -18.30 -3.49
C THR A 29 -14.57 -17.78 -2.18
N ASP A 30 -15.50 -18.52 -1.58
CA ASP A 30 -16.26 -18.12 -0.40
C ASP A 30 -15.88 -18.90 0.87
N ALA A 31 -14.77 -19.67 0.83
CA ALA A 31 -14.34 -20.51 1.95
C ALA A 31 -13.79 -19.70 3.15
N PHE A 32 -13.33 -18.49 2.92
CA PHE A 32 -12.73 -17.62 3.93
C PHE A 32 -13.38 -16.25 3.91
N GLU A 33 -13.52 -15.60 5.07
CA GLU A 33 -14.06 -14.25 5.18
C GLU A 33 -13.05 -13.18 4.77
N GLY A 34 -11.76 -13.44 4.99
CA GLY A 34 -10.68 -12.53 4.66
C GLY A 34 -9.31 -13.19 4.68
N TYR A 35 -8.32 -12.45 4.21
CA TYR A 35 -6.95 -12.93 4.06
C TYR A 35 -5.96 -11.98 4.71
N PHE A 36 -5.03 -12.55 5.49
CA PHE A 36 -3.84 -11.84 5.96
C PHE A 36 -2.70 -12.01 4.98
N VAL A 37 -1.98 -10.92 4.71
CA VAL A 37 -0.76 -10.95 3.90
C VAL A 37 0.43 -10.52 4.73
N PHE A 38 1.44 -11.40 4.79
CA PHE A 38 2.70 -11.18 5.50
C PHE A 38 3.88 -11.60 4.64
N ASP A 39 4.98 -10.88 4.79
CA ASP A 39 6.28 -11.35 4.35
C ASP A 39 6.79 -12.45 5.29
N ALA A 40 7.59 -13.39 4.78
CA ALA A 40 8.03 -14.58 5.53
C ALA A 40 8.90 -14.23 6.76
N ASP A 41 9.46 -13.04 6.80
CA ASP A 41 10.31 -12.53 7.89
C ASP A 41 9.53 -11.72 8.94
N ASN A 42 8.23 -11.52 8.80
CA ASN A 42 7.46 -10.74 9.76
C ASN A 42 7.22 -11.51 11.06
N LEU A 43 7.37 -10.81 12.19
CA LEU A 43 7.01 -11.30 13.51
C LEU A 43 5.80 -10.54 14.04
N LEU A 44 4.80 -11.26 14.50
CA LEU A 44 3.55 -10.68 14.98
C LEU A 44 3.57 -10.54 16.50
N ASN A 45 2.99 -9.44 17.02
CA ASN A 45 2.65 -9.39 18.44
C ASN A 45 1.57 -10.44 18.76
N ARG A 46 1.52 -10.92 19.97
CA ARG A 46 0.64 -12.03 20.39
C ARG A 46 -0.85 -11.74 20.15
N ASP A 47 -1.25 -10.49 20.29
CA ASP A 47 -2.62 -10.03 20.13
C ASP A 47 -2.93 -9.48 18.72
N TYR A 48 -1.95 -9.56 17.79
CA TYR A 48 -2.08 -8.98 16.45
C TYR A 48 -3.35 -9.42 15.72
N VAL A 49 -3.56 -10.74 15.63
CA VAL A 49 -4.71 -11.30 14.88
C VAL A 49 -6.03 -10.90 15.52
N SER A 50 -6.13 -10.92 16.86
CA SER A 50 -7.35 -10.50 17.56
C SER A 50 -7.67 -9.02 17.33
N ARG A 51 -6.65 -8.14 17.35
CA ARG A 51 -6.84 -6.71 17.09
C ARG A 51 -7.27 -6.41 15.65
N MET A 52 -6.69 -7.10 14.68
CA MET A 52 -7.09 -6.97 13.29
C MET A 52 -8.50 -7.52 13.05
N LYS A 53 -8.83 -8.64 13.71
CA LYS A 53 -10.17 -9.22 13.64
C LYS A 53 -11.23 -8.31 14.26
N GLU A 54 -10.95 -7.66 15.39
CA GLU A 54 -11.84 -6.67 15.99
C GLU A 54 -12.22 -5.57 15.00
N ALA A 55 -11.25 -5.02 14.26
CA ALA A 55 -11.51 -4.03 13.24
C ALA A 55 -12.34 -4.59 12.06
N PHE A 56 -12.03 -5.80 11.62
CA PHE A 56 -12.76 -6.47 10.55
C PHE A 56 -14.22 -6.77 10.93
N ASP A 57 -14.44 -7.25 12.15
CA ASP A 57 -15.78 -7.53 12.69
C ASP A 57 -16.59 -6.23 12.89
N ALA A 58 -15.91 -5.09 13.11
CA ALA A 58 -16.54 -3.76 13.14
C ALA A 58 -16.98 -3.25 11.76
N GLY A 59 -16.68 -3.99 10.69
CA GLY A 59 -17.12 -3.68 9.33
C GLY A 59 -16.02 -3.20 8.39
N GLU A 60 -14.78 -3.06 8.87
CA GLU A 60 -13.66 -2.66 8.03
C GLU A 60 -13.30 -3.76 7.04
N ARG A 61 -13.25 -3.45 5.74
CA ARG A 61 -12.98 -4.44 4.70
C ARG A 61 -11.52 -4.56 4.33
N ILE A 62 -10.72 -3.52 4.57
CA ILE A 62 -9.28 -3.52 4.39
C ILE A 62 -8.66 -2.83 5.58
N VAL A 63 -7.76 -3.52 6.28
CA VAL A 63 -7.11 -3.01 7.48
C VAL A 63 -5.60 -3.16 7.33
N THR A 64 -4.87 -2.06 7.43
CA THR A 64 -3.41 -2.08 7.59
C THR A 64 -3.03 -1.87 9.06
N SER A 65 -1.82 -2.21 9.44
CA SER A 65 -1.40 -2.29 10.83
C SER A 65 -0.12 -1.51 11.16
N CYS A 66 0.25 -1.49 12.42
CA CYS A 66 1.42 -0.77 12.90
C CYS A 66 2.71 -1.57 12.60
N ARG A 67 3.51 -1.09 11.63
CA ARG A 67 4.79 -1.66 11.25
C ARG A 67 5.91 -1.13 12.15
N ALA A 68 6.54 -2.01 12.88
CA ALA A 68 7.74 -1.78 13.70
C ALA A 68 8.97 -2.45 13.06
N SER A 69 10.16 -2.21 13.61
CA SER A 69 11.41 -2.82 13.11
C SER A 69 11.96 -3.82 14.12
N LYS A 70 12.42 -4.98 13.66
CA LYS A 70 13.13 -5.98 14.48
C LYS A 70 14.56 -5.55 14.81
N ASN A 71 15.20 -4.85 13.89
CA ASN A 71 16.64 -4.62 13.88
C ASN A 71 17.02 -3.14 13.82
N PHE A 72 16.31 -2.31 14.57
CA PHE A 72 16.58 -0.86 14.66
C PHE A 72 18.04 -0.56 15.03
N GLY A 73 18.61 -1.33 15.94
CA GLY A 73 19.94 -1.09 16.51
C GLY A 73 21.12 -1.64 15.72
N ASP A 74 20.92 -2.33 14.61
CA ASP A 74 22.00 -3.01 13.88
C ASP A 74 22.99 -2.01 13.26
N ASN A 75 22.49 -0.98 12.60
CA ASN A 75 23.29 0.11 12.06
C ASN A 75 22.44 1.31 11.65
N TRP A 76 23.08 2.38 11.14
CA TRP A 76 22.42 3.61 10.75
C TRP A 76 21.46 3.44 9.55
N ILE A 77 21.65 2.43 8.70
CA ILE A 77 20.77 2.15 7.55
C ILE A 77 19.48 1.55 8.05
N SER A 78 19.54 0.50 8.88
CA SER A 78 18.36 -0.10 9.47
C SER A 78 17.59 0.89 10.36
N ALA A 79 18.31 1.70 11.14
CA ALA A 79 17.71 2.77 11.93
C ALA A 79 16.98 3.82 11.06
N SER A 80 17.59 4.25 9.96
CA SER A 80 16.97 5.17 9.00
C SER A 80 15.67 4.62 8.40
N TYR A 81 15.63 3.32 8.04
CA TYR A 81 14.43 2.66 7.55
C TYR A 81 13.37 2.52 8.63
N ALA A 82 13.77 2.12 9.83
CA ALA A 82 12.86 2.02 10.96
C ALA A 82 12.20 3.38 11.30
N LEU A 83 12.97 4.48 11.29
CA LEU A 83 12.44 5.83 11.46
C LEU A 83 11.50 6.24 10.32
N HIS A 84 11.80 5.84 9.08
CA HIS A 84 10.90 6.06 7.96
C HIS A 84 9.53 5.40 8.18
N TRP A 85 9.51 4.14 8.59
CA TRP A 85 8.27 3.41 8.88
C TRP A 85 7.56 3.93 10.13
N LEU A 86 8.29 4.24 11.19
CA LEU A 86 7.74 4.85 12.39
C LEU A 86 7.03 6.18 12.07
N ARG A 87 7.66 7.04 11.25
CA ARG A 87 7.03 8.27 10.77
C ARG A 87 5.76 7.97 9.97
N THR A 88 5.80 6.97 9.09
CA THR A 88 4.63 6.59 8.28
C THR A 88 3.47 6.14 9.15
N VAL A 89 3.69 5.23 10.09
CA VAL A 89 2.60 4.72 10.95
C VAL A 89 2.09 5.76 11.95
N ARG A 90 3.00 6.57 12.55
CA ARG A 90 2.62 7.54 13.58
C ARG A 90 2.08 8.86 13.04
N MET A 91 2.64 9.37 11.96
CA MET A 91 2.29 10.69 11.44
C MET A 91 1.37 10.63 10.21
N GLU A 92 1.49 9.61 9.36
CA GLU A 92 0.65 9.48 8.17
C GLU A 92 -0.59 8.63 8.49
N HIS A 93 -0.44 7.34 8.82
CA HIS A 93 -1.58 6.43 9.00
C HIS A 93 -2.46 6.83 10.17
N ARG A 94 -1.87 7.11 11.34
CA ARG A 94 -2.62 7.50 12.52
C ARG A 94 -3.37 8.83 12.31
N ALA A 95 -2.72 9.84 11.71
CA ALA A 95 -3.38 11.10 11.43
C ALA A 95 -4.54 10.91 10.45
N ARG A 96 -4.33 10.15 9.37
CA ARG A 96 -5.36 9.85 8.39
C ARG A 96 -6.55 9.12 9.02
N SER A 97 -6.28 8.13 9.87
CA SER A 97 -7.31 7.40 10.62
C SER A 97 -8.14 8.34 11.52
N VAL A 98 -7.50 9.27 12.24
CA VAL A 98 -8.19 10.25 13.09
C VAL A 98 -9.10 11.17 12.26
N PHE A 99 -8.71 11.52 11.04
CA PHE A 99 -9.51 12.35 10.14
C PHE A 99 -10.50 11.54 9.29
N GLY A 100 -10.64 10.22 9.50
CA GLY A 100 -11.53 9.37 8.71
C GLY A 100 -11.10 9.21 7.25
N LEU A 101 -9.82 9.41 6.95
CA LEU A 101 -9.26 9.28 5.61
C LEU A 101 -8.71 7.88 5.39
N ALA A 102 -8.91 7.34 4.19
CA ALA A 102 -8.27 6.08 3.80
C ALA A 102 -6.75 6.18 3.91
N THR A 103 -6.11 5.17 4.49
CA THR A 103 -4.66 5.05 4.51
C THR A 103 -4.17 4.31 3.26
N ARG A 104 -3.00 3.70 3.30
CA ARG A 104 -2.47 2.86 2.23
C ARG A 104 -1.84 1.59 2.81
N ILE A 105 -1.86 0.52 2.04
CA ILE A 105 -1.12 -0.70 2.37
C ILE A 105 0.39 -0.46 2.22
N GLN A 106 1.19 -1.20 2.96
CA GLN A 106 2.66 -1.09 3.01
C GLN A 106 3.36 -2.38 2.52
N GLY A 107 2.71 -3.13 1.63
CA GLY A 107 3.22 -4.38 1.07
C GLY A 107 3.02 -5.60 1.94
N THR A 108 2.93 -5.44 3.27
CA THR A 108 2.82 -6.53 4.25
C THR A 108 2.05 -6.07 5.49
N GLY A 109 1.63 -6.99 6.34
CA GLY A 109 0.95 -6.69 7.60
C GLY A 109 -0.44 -6.08 7.40
N PHE A 110 -1.25 -6.64 6.51
CA PHE A 110 -2.61 -6.19 6.27
C PHE A 110 -3.61 -7.36 6.16
N LEU A 111 -4.86 -7.04 6.43
CA LEU A 111 -6.02 -7.92 6.29
C LEU A 111 -6.98 -7.31 5.27
N PHE A 112 -7.58 -8.13 4.43
CA PHE A 112 -8.64 -7.69 3.54
C PHE A 112 -9.72 -8.77 3.35
N ALA A 113 -10.94 -8.33 3.04
CA ALA A 113 -12.09 -9.21 2.82
C ALA A 113 -11.95 -10.04 1.54
N SER A 114 -12.38 -11.30 1.58
CA SER A 114 -12.30 -12.22 0.45
C SER A 114 -13.08 -11.75 -0.78
N GLU A 115 -14.12 -10.94 -0.58
CA GLU A 115 -14.91 -10.37 -1.67
C GLU A 115 -14.10 -9.54 -2.67
N LEU A 116 -12.99 -8.93 -2.23
CA LEU A 116 -12.12 -8.11 -3.05
C LEU A 116 -11.26 -8.92 -4.05
N VAL A 117 -11.17 -10.22 -3.85
CA VAL A 117 -10.40 -11.15 -4.70
C VAL A 117 -11.24 -12.29 -5.26
N LYS A 118 -12.58 -12.20 -5.23
CA LYS A 118 -13.46 -13.21 -5.83
C LYS A 118 -13.20 -13.43 -7.32
N ASN A 119 -12.80 -12.38 -8.02
CA ASN A 119 -12.43 -12.43 -9.44
C ASN A 119 -10.93 -12.70 -9.67
N GLY A 120 -10.19 -13.06 -8.61
CA GLY A 120 -8.74 -13.26 -8.63
C GLY A 120 -7.95 -12.00 -8.25
N TRP A 121 -6.63 -12.18 -8.13
CA TRP A 121 -5.69 -11.09 -7.88
C TRP A 121 -5.06 -10.64 -9.20
N HIS A 122 -5.19 -9.37 -9.54
CA HIS A 122 -4.76 -8.83 -10.86
C HIS A 122 -3.59 -7.84 -10.77
N TYR A 123 -3.07 -7.60 -9.57
CA TYR A 123 -2.05 -6.60 -9.30
C TYR A 123 -0.66 -7.24 -9.37
N THR A 124 -0.01 -7.15 -10.54
CA THR A 124 1.29 -7.82 -10.80
C THR A 124 2.47 -6.86 -10.92
N SER A 125 2.24 -5.55 -10.75
CA SER A 125 3.29 -4.52 -10.76
C SER A 125 4.31 -4.70 -9.63
N LEU A 126 5.41 -3.93 -9.67
CA LEU A 126 6.46 -3.97 -8.63
C LEU A 126 6.02 -3.43 -7.26
N THR A 127 4.87 -2.77 -7.21
CA THR A 127 4.20 -2.27 -6.00
C THR A 127 2.71 -2.58 -6.11
N GLU A 128 2.39 -3.87 -6.10
CA GLU A 128 1.04 -4.42 -6.18
C GLU A 128 0.13 -3.85 -5.09
N ASP A 129 0.68 -3.58 -3.91
CA ASP A 129 0.02 -2.97 -2.76
C ASP A 129 -0.57 -1.59 -3.07
N ARG A 130 0.15 -0.79 -3.88
CA ARG A 130 -0.35 0.53 -4.31
C ARG A 130 -1.46 0.43 -5.33
N ALA A 131 -1.32 -0.45 -6.31
CA ALA A 131 -2.36 -0.67 -7.30
C ALA A 131 -3.64 -1.20 -6.64
N PHE A 132 -3.51 -2.20 -5.76
CA PHE A 132 -4.64 -2.71 -4.97
C PHE A 132 -5.28 -1.63 -4.09
N THR A 133 -4.46 -0.82 -3.38
CA THR A 133 -4.96 0.30 -2.57
C THR A 133 -5.79 1.28 -3.41
N ALA A 134 -5.29 1.67 -4.58
CA ALA A 134 -5.93 2.63 -5.45
C ALA A 134 -7.29 2.13 -5.98
N ASP A 135 -7.33 0.89 -6.46
CA ASP A 135 -8.55 0.27 -6.97
C ASP A 135 -9.59 0.05 -5.88
N ALA A 136 -9.16 -0.40 -4.69
CA ALA A 136 -10.05 -0.58 -3.55
C ALA A 136 -10.72 0.74 -3.16
N VAL A 137 -9.95 1.84 -3.08
CA VAL A 137 -10.50 3.16 -2.76
C VAL A 137 -11.44 3.65 -3.86
N ALA A 138 -11.09 3.45 -5.14
CA ALA A 138 -11.97 3.78 -6.25
C ALA A 138 -13.28 2.97 -6.23
N ALA A 139 -13.24 1.72 -5.74
CA ALA A 139 -14.41 0.89 -5.53
C ALA A 139 -15.21 1.23 -4.26
N GLY A 140 -14.81 2.26 -3.49
CA GLY A 140 -15.48 2.71 -2.27
C GLY A 140 -15.08 1.96 -1.00
N TYR A 141 -13.99 1.18 -1.03
CA TYR A 141 -13.43 0.49 0.15
C TYR A 141 -12.27 1.30 0.74
N PRO A 142 -12.48 2.05 1.83
CA PRO A 142 -11.39 2.76 2.49
C PRO A 142 -10.42 1.76 3.14
N ILE A 143 -9.15 2.12 3.18
CA ILE A 143 -8.15 1.36 3.93
C ILE A 143 -8.06 1.94 5.33
N SER A 144 -8.47 1.16 6.32
CA SER A 144 -8.41 1.52 7.73
C SER A 144 -7.06 1.21 8.34
N TYR A 145 -6.75 1.81 9.48
CA TYR A 145 -5.50 1.60 10.20
C TYR A 145 -5.75 1.15 11.64
N CYS A 146 -5.20 -0.01 12.01
CA CYS A 146 -5.22 -0.53 13.37
C CYS A 146 -3.88 -0.27 14.07
N ASP A 147 -3.80 0.77 14.92
CA ASP A 147 -2.58 1.14 15.67
C ASP A 147 -2.20 0.09 16.73
N ALA A 148 -3.18 -0.65 17.25
CA ALA A 148 -2.98 -1.66 18.29
C ALA A 148 -2.40 -2.99 17.73
N ALA A 149 -2.59 -3.27 16.44
CA ALA A 149 -2.03 -4.45 15.80
C ALA A 149 -0.59 -4.18 15.34
N VAL A 150 0.39 -4.65 16.10
CA VAL A 150 1.82 -4.40 15.84
C VAL A 150 2.47 -5.63 15.26
N PHE A 151 3.19 -5.49 14.14
CA PHE A 151 4.11 -6.47 13.61
C PHE A 151 5.51 -5.89 13.45
N TYR A 152 6.51 -6.76 13.44
CA TYR A 152 7.93 -6.41 13.36
C TYR A 152 8.50 -6.92 12.05
N ASP A 153 9.11 -6.03 11.30
CA ASP A 153 9.70 -6.26 10.00
C ASP A 153 11.21 -6.06 10.01
N GLU A 154 11.93 -6.75 9.15
CA GLU A 154 13.37 -6.63 9.03
C GLU A 154 13.79 -5.54 8.06
N GLN A 155 14.69 -4.67 8.51
CA GLN A 155 15.18 -3.57 7.70
C GLN A 155 16.54 -3.90 7.09
N PRO A 156 16.84 -3.41 5.86
CA PRO A 156 18.12 -3.66 5.22
C PRO A 156 19.26 -3.06 6.02
N VAL A 157 20.34 -3.83 6.20
CA VAL A 157 21.56 -3.40 6.88
C VAL A 157 22.68 -2.97 5.92
N SER A 158 22.48 -3.14 4.62
CA SER A 158 23.43 -2.80 3.56
C SER A 158 22.91 -1.66 2.68
N LEU A 159 23.73 -0.62 2.47
CA LEU A 159 23.39 0.51 1.60
C LEU A 159 23.06 0.05 0.17
N ARG A 160 23.79 -0.94 -0.34
CA ARG A 160 23.55 -1.48 -1.69
C ARG A 160 22.16 -2.12 -1.80
N ILE A 161 21.75 -2.88 -0.78
CA ILE A 161 20.41 -3.51 -0.73
C ILE A 161 19.35 -2.42 -0.59
N ALA A 162 19.56 -1.46 0.31
CA ALA A 162 18.66 -0.33 0.54
C ALA A 162 18.41 0.50 -0.74
N LEU A 163 19.48 0.85 -1.47
CA LEU A 163 19.36 1.58 -2.73
C LEU A 163 18.61 0.79 -3.80
N ARG A 164 18.92 -0.51 -3.95
CA ARG A 164 18.22 -1.39 -4.90
C ARG A 164 16.72 -1.45 -4.58
N GLN A 165 16.36 -1.58 -3.32
CA GLN A 165 14.96 -1.60 -2.87
C GLN A 165 14.27 -0.26 -3.16
N ARG A 166 14.90 0.89 -2.89
CA ARG A 166 14.35 2.21 -3.18
C ARG A 166 14.15 2.47 -4.68
N ILE A 167 15.09 2.01 -5.52
CA ILE A 167 14.95 2.08 -6.97
C ILE A 167 13.76 1.23 -7.44
N ARG A 168 13.61 0.01 -6.90
CA ARG A 168 12.47 -0.85 -7.18
C ARG A 168 11.15 -0.18 -6.80
N TRP A 169 11.08 0.44 -5.61
CA TRP A 169 9.89 1.16 -5.17
C TRP A 169 9.60 2.37 -6.06
N ALA A 170 10.61 3.17 -6.40
CA ALA A 170 10.42 4.32 -7.28
C ALA A 170 9.86 3.92 -8.65
N LYS A 171 10.40 2.83 -9.24
CA LYS A 171 9.87 2.27 -10.49
C LYS A 171 8.44 1.75 -10.32
N GLY A 172 8.16 1.01 -9.24
CA GLY A 172 6.82 0.49 -8.95
C GLY A 172 5.80 1.60 -8.74
N HIS A 173 6.18 2.70 -8.08
CA HIS A 173 5.29 3.87 -7.91
C HIS A 173 4.91 4.52 -9.24
N LEU A 174 5.84 4.59 -10.19
CA LEU A 174 5.55 5.09 -11.54
C LEU A 174 4.61 4.15 -12.29
N GLN A 175 4.83 2.83 -12.19
CA GLN A 175 3.97 1.82 -12.79
C GLN A 175 2.54 1.88 -12.21
N ALA A 176 2.42 1.82 -10.89
CA ALA A 176 1.12 1.91 -10.21
C ALA A 176 0.37 3.20 -10.57
N PHE A 177 1.07 4.34 -10.63
CA PHE A 177 0.44 5.60 -11.03
C PHE A 177 0.00 5.60 -12.50
N ALA A 178 0.78 5.00 -13.41
CA ALA A 178 0.38 4.87 -14.81
C ALA A 178 -0.86 3.99 -14.98
N GLU A 179 -1.00 2.95 -14.16
CA GLU A 179 -2.15 2.03 -14.18
C GLU A 179 -3.39 2.65 -13.52
N THR A 180 -3.25 3.28 -12.36
CA THR A 180 -4.37 3.68 -11.49
C THR A 180 -4.65 5.18 -11.45
N GLY A 181 -3.70 6.02 -11.85
CA GLY A 181 -3.84 7.48 -11.73
C GLY A 181 -4.98 8.07 -12.56
N TRP A 182 -5.11 7.65 -13.82
CA TRP A 182 -6.21 8.12 -14.65
C TRP A 182 -7.58 7.57 -14.21
N PRO A 183 -7.75 6.28 -13.89
CA PRO A 183 -8.97 5.76 -13.28
C PRO A 183 -9.40 6.53 -12.02
N LEU A 184 -8.48 6.77 -11.07
CA LEU A 184 -8.75 7.55 -9.86
C LEU A 184 -9.19 8.98 -10.18
N TRP A 185 -8.47 9.67 -11.07
CA TRP A 185 -8.81 11.02 -11.47
C TRP A 185 -10.20 11.09 -12.13
N LYS A 186 -10.49 10.16 -13.03
CA LYS A 186 -11.82 10.04 -13.66
C LYS A 186 -12.90 9.81 -12.60
N HIS A 187 -12.62 8.96 -11.61
CA HIS A 187 -13.57 8.59 -10.57
C HIS A 187 -13.94 9.78 -9.66
N VAL A 188 -13.07 10.79 -9.51
CA VAL A 188 -13.41 12.05 -8.81
C VAL A 188 -14.66 12.71 -9.39
N PHE A 189 -14.86 12.63 -10.72
CA PHE A 189 -15.98 13.28 -11.42
C PHE A 189 -17.16 12.35 -11.72
N THR A 190 -16.95 11.03 -11.60
CA THR A 190 -17.98 10.03 -11.95
C THR A 190 -18.58 9.33 -10.75
N SER A 191 -18.03 9.52 -9.56
CA SER A 191 -18.59 8.96 -8.33
C SER A 191 -19.94 9.58 -7.97
N HIS A 192 -20.80 8.76 -7.39
CA HIS A 192 -22.17 9.14 -7.07
C HIS A 192 -22.30 9.99 -5.80
N ASP A 193 -21.28 10.04 -4.97
CA ASP A 193 -21.29 10.76 -3.70
C ASP A 193 -19.97 11.51 -3.46
N ALA A 194 -20.06 12.60 -2.70
CA ALA A 194 -18.94 13.48 -2.41
C ALA A 194 -17.83 12.82 -1.55
N PRO A 195 -18.13 11.97 -0.56
CA PRO A 195 -17.10 11.25 0.20
C PRO A 195 -16.23 10.36 -0.69
N THR A 196 -16.82 9.56 -1.59
CA THR A 196 -16.08 8.68 -2.51
C THR A 196 -15.28 9.49 -3.54
N ALA A 197 -15.86 10.60 -4.05
CA ALA A 197 -15.12 11.54 -4.91
C ALA A 197 -13.88 12.09 -4.22
N PHE A 198 -14.05 12.55 -2.98
CA PHE A 198 -12.95 13.09 -2.19
C PHE A 198 -11.89 12.04 -1.86
N MET A 199 -12.28 10.82 -1.48
CA MET A 199 -11.34 9.71 -1.25
C MET A 199 -10.53 9.38 -2.51
N SER A 200 -11.17 9.39 -3.69
CA SER A 200 -10.49 9.15 -4.97
C SER A 200 -9.50 10.26 -5.30
N TYR A 201 -9.84 11.51 -5.05
CA TYR A 201 -8.93 12.65 -5.20
C TYR A 201 -7.74 12.58 -4.25
N ASP A 202 -8.00 12.31 -2.98
CA ASP A 202 -6.98 12.18 -1.95
C ASP A 202 -6.03 10.99 -2.25
N MET A 203 -6.58 9.86 -2.69
CA MET A 203 -5.79 8.70 -3.09
C MET A 203 -4.98 8.99 -4.37
N PHE A 204 -5.54 9.72 -5.35
CA PHE A 204 -4.80 10.17 -6.52
C PHE A 204 -3.55 10.96 -6.12
N LEU A 205 -3.66 11.89 -5.18
CA LEU A 205 -2.52 12.66 -4.67
C LEU A 205 -1.51 11.78 -3.92
N LEU A 206 -2.00 10.75 -3.21
CA LEU A 206 -1.15 9.83 -2.43
C LEU A 206 -0.36 8.87 -3.32
N VAL A 207 -0.95 8.39 -4.42
CA VAL A 207 -0.25 7.50 -5.39
C VAL A 207 0.58 8.27 -6.40
N CYS A 208 0.33 9.56 -6.60
CA CYS A 208 1.10 10.40 -7.51
C CYS A 208 2.58 10.44 -7.10
N PRO A 209 3.51 10.10 -8.00
CA PRO A 209 4.93 10.11 -7.68
C PRO A 209 5.40 11.52 -7.32
N ARG A 210 5.96 11.68 -6.13
CA ARG A 210 6.45 12.99 -5.63
C ARG A 210 7.45 13.65 -6.57
N ALA A 211 8.23 12.85 -7.33
CA ALA A 211 9.16 13.36 -8.32
C ALA A 211 8.43 14.13 -9.45
N LEU A 212 7.31 13.62 -9.94
CA LEU A 212 6.50 14.29 -10.96
C LEU A 212 5.91 15.60 -10.42
N TRP A 213 5.39 15.57 -9.20
CA TRP A 213 4.89 16.77 -8.53
C TRP A 213 5.99 17.83 -8.34
N SER A 214 7.19 17.41 -7.93
CA SER A 214 8.34 18.31 -7.80
C SER A 214 8.72 18.94 -9.14
N ILE A 215 8.81 18.17 -10.21
CA ILE A 215 9.11 18.67 -11.56
C ILE A 215 8.08 19.72 -11.97
N PHE A 216 6.78 19.42 -11.80
CA PHE A 216 5.71 20.33 -12.12
C PHE A 216 5.80 21.64 -11.33
N THR A 217 6.02 21.57 -10.01
CA THR A 217 6.13 22.78 -9.16
C THR A 217 7.36 23.63 -9.50
N TYR A 218 8.50 22.99 -9.81
CA TYR A 218 9.69 23.74 -10.24
C TYR A 218 9.51 24.39 -11.62
N ALA A 219 8.90 23.69 -12.57
CA ALA A 219 8.58 24.24 -13.89
C ALA A 219 7.62 25.43 -13.76
N ALA A 220 6.56 25.31 -12.95
CA ALA A 220 5.63 26.40 -12.71
C ALA A 220 6.33 27.64 -12.07
N ARG A 221 7.19 27.42 -11.07
CA ARG A 221 7.98 28.50 -10.44
C ARG A 221 8.90 29.19 -11.44
N LEU A 222 9.58 28.42 -12.32
CA LEU A 222 10.43 28.96 -13.36
C LEU A 222 9.63 29.82 -14.35
N LEU A 223 8.48 29.33 -14.80
CA LEU A 223 7.58 30.08 -15.69
C LEU A 223 7.10 31.38 -15.04
N CYS A 224 6.69 31.35 -13.77
CA CYS A 224 6.33 32.58 -13.05
C CYS A 224 7.49 33.54 -12.92
N ALA A 225 8.70 33.06 -12.60
CA ALA A 225 9.88 33.92 -12.50
C ALA A 225 10.24 34.57 -13.86
N LEU A 226 10.15 33.82 -14.95
CA LEU A 226 10.37 34.34 -16.31
C LEU A 226 9.30 35.36 -16.68
N ALA A 227 8.05 35.12 -16.36
CA ALA A 227 6.97 36.09 -16.60
C ALA A 227 7.20 37.38 -15.83
N LEU A 228 7.56 37.30 -14.53
CA LEU A 228 7.89 38.49 -13.71
C LEU A 228 9.15 39.23 -14.15
N TRP A 229 10.06 38.58 -14.85
CA TRP A 229 11.26 39.22 -15.41
C TRP A 229 10.99 39.94 -16.74
N LEU A 230 9.98 39.50 -17.49
CA LEU A 230 9.58 40.07 -18.78
C LEU A 230 8.60 41.24 -18.66
N PHE A 231 7.97 41.43 -17.48
CA PHE A 231 7.09 42.56 -17.15
C PHE A 231 7.71 43.47 -16.09
#